data_fd4e7f66b1099ba98f73bcd11857950d
#
_entry.id   fd4e7f66b1099ba98f73bcd11857950d
#
_cell.length_a   1.000
_cell.length_b   1.000
_cell.length_c   1.000
_cell.angle_alpha   90.00
_cell.angle_beta   90.00
_cell.angle_gamma   90.00
#
_symmetry.space_group_name_H-M   'P 1'
#
loop_
_entity.id
_entity.type
_entity.pdbx_description
1 polymer ?
#
loop_
_entity_poly.entity_id
_entity_poly.type
_entity_poly.pdbx_seq_one_letter_code
_entity_poly.pdbx_strand_id
1 'polypeptide(L)'
;MSMEDYIAARKEGLKQLHASQARGQDPYLPVLAELVPALNKLPQVPLGLVQIALDQIEGTATKGRTTAFSRGFMPLLEQDSEFATKWSLLYDGVVEDGLRQPIVALEYYTRFYIVEGNKRVSVMRRLDAVNIEANVTRVLPEVEDSERYRIYQEFLSFYADTKINFITFSREGSYEKLYKLMGKTPGEKWTPEDLFDFQSCFYRFQQAYTARAGGDAPMSACDALLIYLEVFGYNDSVEKTPAEFGQEIERIWSEFVVAAANKPAALLSQPTEAKPGFLQSVWHRPPQKVRCAFLYNRSPQDSGWSYWHELGRKALEDAFGSRVETVCREYVAQADAEAVIERFIEDGYDVIFAASPVFLDACMRQCAAHPGAKILNCSVLASYHNVRSYYLRVYEAKFILGAIAASLSETDEVGYIADYPIYGTPASINAFAIGARMVNPRAKVYLQW
;
A
#
# COMPACT_ATOMS: atom_id res chain seq x y z
N MET A 1 -19.83 30.10 25.98
CA MET A 1 -18.92 29.08 25.44
C MET A 1 -19.54 28.47 24.18
N SER A 2 -20.65 27.78 24.20
CA SER A 2 -21.19 27.05 23.02
C SER A 2 -21.55 27.91 21.80
N MET A 3 -22.00 29.15 21.99
CA MET A 3 -22.28 30.04 20.84
C MET A 3 -20.98 30.53 20.19
N GLU A 4 -19.91 30.71 20.94
CA GLU A 4 -18.59 31.05 20.38
C GLU A 4 -18.05 29.88 19.51
N ASP A 5 -18.25 28.63 19.94
CA ASP A 5 -17.89 27.45 19.17
C ASP A 5 -18.70 27.32 17.89
N TYR A 6 -20.02 27.67 17.96
CA TYR A 6 -20.83 27.73 16.74
C TYR A 6 -20.32 28.79 15.76
N ILE A 7 -20.00 30.01 16.24
CA ILE A 7 -19.45 31.09 15.41
C ILE A 7 -18.14 30.66 14.76
N ALA A 8 -17.26 29.98 15.51
CA ALA A 8 -16.01 29.47 14.99
C ALA A 8 -16.22 28.38 13.94
N ALA A 9 -17.12 27.40 14.19
CA ALA A 9 -17.49 26.37 13.26
C ALA A 9 -18.14 26.93 11.97
N ARG A 10 -19.01 27.94 12.11
CA ARG A 10 -19.60 28.63 10.96
C ARG A 10 -18.55 29.37 10.13
N LYS A 11 -17.61 30.05 10.76
CA LYS A 11 -16.50 30.72 10.06
C LYS A 11 -15.69 29.70 9.22
N GLU A 12 -15.44 28.54 9.77
CA GLU A 12 -14.79 27.44 9.05
C GLU A 12 -15.68 26.94 7.90
N GLY A 13 -16.99 26.74 8.14
CA GLY A 13 -17.96 26.36 7.11
C GLY A 13 -17.99 27.31 5.93
N LEU A 14 -17.99 28.62 6.20
CA LEU A 14 -17.93 29.66 5.15
C LEU A 14 -16.61 29.61 4.37
N LYS A 15 -15.48 29.38 5.05
CA LYS A 15 -14.18 29.19 4.40
C LYS A 15 -14.20 27.98 3.46
N GLN A 16 -14.76 26.85 3.92
CA GLN A 16 -14.89 25.63 3.10
C GLN A 16 -15.83 25.86 1.90
N LEU A 17 -16.93 26.56 2.09
CA LEU A 17 -17.88 26.94 1.04
C LEU A 17 -17.18 27.73 -0.06
N HIS A 18 -16.48 28.82 0.29
CA HIS A 18 -15.75 29.63 -0.68
C HIS A 18 -14.64 28.86 -1.39
N ALA A 19 -13.92 27.98 -0.66
CA ALA A 19 -12.87 27.15 -1.26
C ALA A 19 -13.44 26.14 -2.29
N SER A 20 -14.60 25.54 -1.99
CA SER A 20 -15.28 24.64 -2.95
C SER A 20 -15.77 25.39 -4.18
N GLN A 21 -16.37 26.57 -4.00
CA GLN A 21 -16.81 27.45 -5.10
C GLN A 21 -15.63 27.86 -6.01
N ALA A 22 -14.48 28.23 -5.41
CA ALA A 22 -13.29 28.61 -6.16
C ALA A 22 -12.72 27.45 -6.99
N ARG A 23 -12.98 26.20 -6.59
CA ARG A 23 -12.59 24.97 -7.32
C ARG A 23 -13.66 24.49 -8.30
N GLY A 24 -14.79 25.19 -8.43
CA GLY A 24 -15.92 24.77 -9.27
C GLY A 24 -16.65 23.52 -8.75
N GLN A 25 -16.52 23.20 -7.45
CA GLN A 25 -17.17 22.07 -6.79
C GLN A 25 -18.45 22.50 -6.11
N ASP A 26 -19.42 21.56 -5.99
CA ASP A 26 -20.60 21.81 -5.15
C ASP A 26 -20.16 22.06 -3.69
N PRO A 27 -20.48 23.23 -3.12
CA PRO A 27 -20.05 23.58 -1.77
C PRO A 27 -20.84 22.91 -0.64
N TYR A 28 -21.95 22.23 -0.96
CA TYR A 28 -22.86 21.63 0.00
C TYR A 28 -22.62 20.11 0.15
N LEU A 29 -23.40 19.48 1.06
CA LEU A 29 -23.31 18.05 1.30
C LEU A 29 -23.76 17.27 0.05
N PRO A 30 -22.96 16.30 -0.43
CA PRO A 30 -23.40 15.36 -1.45
C PRO A 30 -24.65 14.58 -1.01
N VAL A 31 -25.55 14.32 -1.93
CA VAL A 31 -26.81 13.62 -1.69
C VAL A 31 -26.81 12.27 -2.38
N LEU A 32 -26.88 11.17 -1.60
CA LEU A 32 -26.81 9.82 -2.16
C LEU A 32 -27.95 9.54 -3.15
N ALA A 33 -29.16 9.99 -2.87
CA ALA A 33 -30.31 9.81 -3.77
C ALA A 33 -30.15 10.52 -5.13
N GLU A 34 -29.30 11.55 -5.22
CA GLU A 34 -28.96 12.22 -6.48
C GLU A 34 -27.81 11.48 -7.22
N LEU A 35 -26.87 10.90 -6.46
CA LEU A 35 -25.77 10.10 -7.01
C LEU A 35 -26.24 8.71 -7.50
N VAL A 36 -27.25 8.16 -6.85
CA VAL A 36 -27.81 6.82 -7.11
C VAL A 36 -29.31 6.91 -7.28
N PRO A 37 -29.84 7.26 -8.47
CA PRO A 37 -31.28 7.46 -8.68
C PRO A 37 -32.13 6.22 -8.36
N ALA A 38 -31.57 5.01 -8.48
CA ALA A 38 -32.26 3.76 -8.17
C ALA A 38 -32.10 3.28 -6.72
N LEU A 39 -31.61 4.13 -5.80
CA LEU A 39 -31.26 3.79 -4.42
C LEU A 39 -32.32 2.93 -3.71
N ASN A 40 -33.60 3.28 -3.85
CA ASN A 40 -34.72 2.58 -3.21
C ASN A 40 -35.00 1.17 -3.79
N LYS A 41 -34.40 0.82 -4.92
CA LYS A 41 -34.57 -0.48 -5.58
C LYS A 41 -33.40 -1.43 -5.26
N LEU A 42 -32.31 -0.89 -4.73
CA LEU A 42 -31.11 -1.67 -4.40
C LEU A 42 -31.34 -2.53 -3.15
N PRO A 43 -30.76 -3.73 -3.09
CA PRO A 43 -30.80 -4.56 -1.89
C PRO A 43 -30.16 -3.84 -0.69
N GLN A 44 -30.79 -3.98 0.47
CA GLN A 44 -30.33 -3.36 1.71
C GLN A 44 -30.11 -4.41 2.79
N VAL A 45 -29.01 -4.29 3.52
CA VAL A 45 -28.61 -5.19 4.60
C VAL A 45 -28.39 -4.37 5.86
N PRO A 46 -29.19 -4.57 6.93
CA PRO A 46 -28.96 -3.89 8.19
C PRO A 46 -27.67 -4.41 8.84
N LEU A 47 -26.76 -3.51 9.19
CA LEU A 47 -25.55 -3.83 9.94
C LEU A 47 -25.74 -3.63 11.46
N GLY A 48 -26.78 -2.91 11.87
CA GLY A 48 -27.05 -2.53 13.25
C GLY A 48 -26.14 -1.40 13.73
N LEU A 49 -25.84 -1.42 15.02
CA LEU A 49 -25.01 -0.40 15.66
C LEU A 49 -23.51 -0.68 15.38
N VAL A 50 -22.85 0.24 14.72
CA VAL A 50 -21.42 0.17 14.39
C VAL A 50 -20.74 1.52 14.62
N GLN A 51 -19.46 1.46 14.97
CA GLN A 51 -18.58 2.63 14.96
C GLN A 51 -18.14 2.90 13.53
N ILE A 52 -18.33 4.13 13.04
CA ILE A 52 -17.87 4.55 11.72
C ILE A 52 -16.90 5.73 11.85
N ALA A 53 -15.87 5.74 11.01
CA ALA A 53 -14.92 6.83 10.98
C ALA A 53 -15.56 8.07 10.36
N LEU A 54 -15.34 9.25 10.99
CA LEU A 54 -15.94 10.50 10.51
C LEU A 54 -15.42 10.93 9.14
N ASP A 55 -14.23 10.54 8.76
CA ASP A 55 -13.65 10.79 7.43
C ASP A 55 -14.29 9.95 6.30
N GLN A 56 -14.95 8.84 6.65
CA GLN A 56 -15.73 8.05 5.71
C GLN A 56 -17.15 8.58 5.46
N ILE A 57 -17.60 9.57 6.25
CA ILE A 57 -18.90 10.20 6.04
C ILE A 57 -18.80 11.21 4.89
N GLU A 58 -19.40 10.86 3.75
CA GLU A 58 -19.31 11.66 2.52
C GLU A 58 -20.42 12.73 2.43
N GLY A 59 -21.64 12.42 2.88
CA GLY A 59 -22.76 13.31 2.70
C GLY A 59 -24.03 12.88 3.43
N THR A 60 -25.17 13.20 2.84
CA THR A 60 -26.50 12.86 3.38
C THR A 60 -27.30 11.96 2.41
N ALA A 61 -28.21 11.16 2.92
CA ALA A 61 -29.01 10.26 2.10
C ALA A 61 -30.03 10.99 1.21
N THR A 62 -30.63 12.06 1.73
CA THR A 62 -31.70 12.81 1.06
C THR A 62 -31.44 14.32 1.09
N LYS A 63 -32.11 15.07 0.19
CA LYS A 63 -31.92 16.52 -0.03
C LYS A 63 -32.40 17.44 1.12
N GLY A 64 -32.73 16.92 2.29
CA GLY A 64 -33.20 17.73 3.40
C GLY A 64 -32.06 18.55 4.06
N ARG A 65 -32.15 19.89 4.05
CA ARG A 65 -31.23 20.81 4.76
C ARG A 65 -29.74 20.72 4.36
N THR A 66 -29.43 20.27 3.14
CA THR A 66 -28.04 20.20 2.66
C THR A 66 -27.34 21.55 2.70
N THR A 67 -28.07 22.63 2.40
CA THR A 67 -27.57 24.00 2.39
C THR A 67 -27.29 24.59 3.79
N ALA A 68 -27.67 23.89 4.86
CA ALA A 68 -27.33 24.29 6.22
C ALA A 68 -25.89 23.96 6.61
N PHE A 69 -25.21 23.15 5.78
CA PHE A 69 -23.84 22.70 6.03
C PHE A 69 -22.95 22.90 4.81
N SER A 70 -21.69 23.17 5.05
CA SER A 70 -20.63 23.03 4.02
C SER A 70 -20.41 21.56 3.69
N ARG A 71 -19.69 21.28 2.62
CA ARG A 71 -19.28 19.91 2.24
C ARG A 71 -18.58 19.16 3.37
N GLY A 72 -17.87 19.87 4.27
CA GLY A 72 -17.23 19.31 5.45
C GLY A 72 -18.12 19.19 6.68
N PHE A 73 -19.46 19.32 6.56
CA PHE A 73 -20.43 19.31 7.66
C PHE A 73 -20.30 20.49 8.64
N MET A 74 -19.55 21.53 8.33
CA MET A 74 -19.55 22.73 9.16
C MET A 74 -20.80 23.58 8.90
N PRO A 75 -21.38 24.22 9.96
CA PRO A 75 -22.63 24.98 9.85
C PRO A 75 -22.45 26.23 8.99
N LEU A 76 -23.53 26.62 8.26
CA LEU A 76 -23.55 27.80 7.40
C LEU A 76 -24.59 28.86 7.82
N LEU A 77 -25.62 28.45 8.57
CA LEU A 77 -26.75 29.33 8.94
C LEU A 77 -26.33 30.41 9.93
N GLU A 78 -27.08 31.51 9.99
CA GLU A 78 -26.78 32.64 10.86
C GLU A 78 -26.85 32.27 12.35
N GLN A 79 -26.09 33.01 13.16
CA GLN A 79 -25.93 32.74 14.60
C GLN A 79 -27.19 32.95 15.43
N ASP A 80 -28.13 33.74 14.96
CA ASP A 80 -29.42 34.03 15.59
C ASP A 80 -30.51 33.01 15.20
N SER A 81 -30.18 32.03 14.40
CA SER A 81 -31.11 31.00 13.94
C SER A 81 -31.41 29.97 15.04
N GLU A 82 -32.61 29.39 14.99
CA GLU A 82 -32.97 28.21 15.80
C GLU A 82 -31.99 27.04 15.59
N PHE A 83 -31.42 26.96 14.39
CA PHE A 83 -30.41 25.95 14.07
C PHE A 83 -29.15 26.15 14.92
N ALA A 84 -28.65 27.40 15.04
CA ALA A 84 -27.47 27.71 15.81
C ALA A 84 -27.66 27.40 17.30
N THR A 85 -28.83 27.78 17.85
CA THR A 85 -29.19 27.46 19.25
C THR A 85 -29.18 25.96 19.50
N LYS A 86 -29.83 25.17 18.61
CA LYS A 86 -29.86 23.69 18.72
C LYS A 86 -28.50 23.04 18.53
N TRP A 87 -27.63 23.60 17.68
CA TRP A 87 -26.30 23.11 17.46
C TRP A 87 -25.41 23.38 18.71
N SER A 88 -25.52 24.57 19.28
CA SER A 88 -24.78 24.93 20.47
C SER A 88 -25.15 24.11 21.70
N LEU A 89 -26.46 23.90 21.92
CA LEU A 89 -26.94 23.01 22.99
C LEU A 89 -26.47 21.58 22.83
N LEU A 90 -26.42 21.08 21.57
CA LEU A 90 -25.90 19.77 21.30
C LEU A 90 -24.39 19.70 21.56
N TYR A 91 -23.64 20.74 21.19
CA TYR A 91 -22.19 20.82 21.44
C TYR A 91 -21.91 20.74 22.94
N ASP A 92 -22.57 21.57 23.76
CA ASP A 92 -22.43 21.54 25.22
C ASP A 92 -22.74 20.14 25.78
N GLY A 93 -23.86 19.54 25.38
CA GLY A 93 -24.25 18.21 25.84
C GLY A 93 -23.26 17.11 25.43
N VAL A 94 -22.63 17.22 24.25
CA VAL A 94 -21.59 16.26 23.83
C VAL A 94 -20.29 16.45 24.60
N VAL A 95 -19.91 17.67 24.92
CA VAL A 95 -18.73 17.94 25.75
C VAL A 95 -18.91 17.48 27.19
N GLU A 96 -20.12 17.63 27.75
CA GLU A 96 -20.40 17.24 29.13
C GLU A 96 -20.61 15.76 29.34
N ASP A 97 -21.41 15.11 28.46
CA ASP A 97 -21.93 13.75 28.66
C ASP A 97 -21.55 12.78 27.53
N GLY A 98 -20.89 13.25 26.51
CA GLY A 98 -20.69 12.48 25.27
C GLY A 98 -21.94 12.40 24.38
N LEU A 99 -21.81 11.72 23.25
CA LEU A 99 -22.91 11.55 22.31
C LEU A 99 -23.90 10.50 22.81
N ARG A 100 -25.11 10.90 23.20
CA ARG A 100 -26.12 10.03 23.82
C ARG A 100 -26.91 9.15 22.82
N GLN A 101 -26.98 9.56 21.57
CA GLN A 101 -27.78 8.88 20.56
C GLN A 101 -26.95 8.65 19.30
N PRO A 102 -26.94 7.41 18.78
CA PRO A 102 -26.27 7.11 17.52
C PRO A 102 -26.94 7.86 16.36
N ILE A 103 -26.19 8.12 15.30
CA ILE A 103 -26.74 8.61 14.05
C ILE A 103 -27.35 7.46 13.26
N VAL A 104 -28.11 7.78 12.19
CA VAL A 104 -28.59 6.80 11.21
C VAL A 104 -27.94 7.07 9.87
N ALA A 105 -27.35 6.04 9.27
CA ALA A 105 -26.60 6.18 8.03
C ALA A 105 -26.86 5.04 7.05
N LEU A 106 -26.75 5.34 5.76
CA LEU A 106 -26.60 4.35 4.70
C LEU A 106 -25.12 4.22 4.36
N GLU A 107 -24.65 2.98 4.18
CA GLU A 107 -23.35 2.70 3.58
C GLU A 107 -23.54 2.36 2.10
N TYR A 108 -22.76 3.02 1.23
CA TYR A 108 -22.68 2.73 -0.19
C TYR A 108 -21.23 2.79 -0.66
N TYR A 109 -20.67 1.71 -1.14
CA TYR A 109 -19.27 1.58 -1.53
C TYR A 109 -18.30 2.06 -0.43
N THR A 110 -18.47 1.57 0.82
CA THR A 110 -17.64 1.94 1.99
C THR A 110 -17.71 3.41 2.42
N ARG A 111 -18.62 4.21 1.84
CA ARG A 111 -18.88 5.59 2.23
C ARG A 111 -20.24 5.70 2.91
N PHE A 112 -20.32 6.57 3.91
CA PHE A 112 -21.53 6.73 4.71
C PHE A 112 -22.27 8.01 4.36
N TYR A 113 -23.58 7.90 4.26
CA TYR A 113 -24.50 8.99 3.95
C TYR A 113 -25.56 9.08 5.03
N ILE A 114 -25.66 10.23 5.67
CA ILE A 114 -26.46 10.42 6.87
C ILE A 114 -27.94 10.50 6.53
N VAL A 115 -28.76 9.65 7.14
CA VAL A 115 -30.22 9.70 7.09
C VAL A 115 -30.71 10.65 8.19
N GLU A 116 -30.18 10.48 9.41
CA GLU A 116 -30.50 11.30 10.57
C GLU A 116 -29.24 11.56 11.41
N GLY A 117 -29.02 12.84 11.77
CA GLY A 117 -27.94 13.21 12.66
C GLY A 117 -26.88 14.14 12.09
N ASN A 118 -27.13 14.86 10.98
CA ASN A 118 -26.17 15.79 10.37
C ASN A 118 -25.56 16.80 11.38
N LYS A 119 -26.34 17.28 12.37
CA LYS A 119 -25.81 18.15 13.43
C LYS A 119 -24.86 17.42 14.37
N ARG A 120 -25.15 16.14 14.69
CA ARG A 120 -24.27 15.29 15.50
C ARG A 120 -22.93 15.08 14.80
N VAL A 121 -22.93 14.78 13.50
CA VAL A 121 -21.71 14.71 12.69
C VAL A 121 -20.95 16.04 12.69
N SER A 122 -21.67 17.16 12.53
CA SER A 122 -21.08 18.50 12.56
C SER A 122 -20.36 18.80 13.88
N VAL A 123 -21.01 18.50 15.00
CA VAL A 123 -20.44 18.71 16.35
C VAL A 123 -19.25 17.78 16.57
N MET A 124 -19.35 16.51 16.24
CA MET A 124 -18.26 15.53 16.40
C MET A 124 -17.02 15.91 15.56
N ARG A 125 -17.22 16.39 14.33
CA ARG A 125 -16.11 16.90 13.50
C ARG A 125 -15.48 18.16 14.10
N ARG A 126 -16.27 19.04 14.70
CA ARG A 126 -15.76 20.24 15.38
C ARG A 126 -14.93 19.90 16.63
N LEU A 127 -15.24 18.79 17.26
CA LEU A 127 -14.51 18.25 18.42
C LEU A 127 -13.32 17.37 18.03
N ASP A 128 -12.98 17.31 16.73
CA ASP A 128 -11.90 16.48 16.18
C ASP A 128 -12.02 15.00 16.57
N ALA A 129 -13.26 14.50 16.75
CA ALA A 129 -13.50 13.11 17.03
C ALA A 129 -13.13 12.23 15.82
N VAL A 130 -12.62 11.04 16.09
CA VAL A 130 -12.20 10.09 15.03
C VAL A 130 -13.41 9.30 14.53
N ASN A 131 -14.25 8.82 15.45
CA ASN A 131 -15.36 7.92 15.16
C ASN A 131 -16.67 8.44 15.71
N ILE A 132 -17.77 7.93 15.17
CA ILE A 132 -19.13 8.19 15.67
C ILE A 132 -19.95 6.88 15.62
N GLU A 133 -20.80 6.69 16.62
CA GLU A 133 -21.75 5.58 16.66
C GLU A 133 -22.91 5.78 15.67
N ALA A 134 -23.21 4.78 14.88
CA ALA A 134 -24.24 4.82 13.86
C ALA A 134 -25.04 3.52 13.76
N ASN A 135 -26.36 3.64 13.59
CA ASN A 135 -27.18 2.56 13.06
C ASN A 135 -27.06 2.57 11.54
N VAL A 136 -26.39 1.56 10.98
CA VAL A 136 -26.03 1.51 9.56
C VAL A 136 -26.85 0.48 8.82
N THR A 137 -27.33 0.88 7.64
CA THR A 137 -27.84 -0.03 6.63
C THR A 137 -26.94 0.03 5.41
N ARG A 138 -26.39 -1.11 4.99
CA ARG A 138 -25.58 -1.25 3.78
C ARG A 138 -26.47 -1.37 2.56
N VAL A 139 -26.25 -0.52 1.57
CA VAL A 139 -26.89 -0.59 0.25
C VAL A 139 -25.92 -1.29 -0.70
N LEU A 140 -26.31 -2.43 -1.24
CA LEU A 140 -25.51 -3.19 -2.17
C LEU A 140 -25.64 -2.58 -3.58
N PRO A 141 -24.53 -2.20 -4.24
CA PRO A 141 -24.59 -1.67 -5.60
C PRO A 141 -25.03 -2.74 -6.60
N GLU A 142 -25.49 -2.30 -7.78
CA GLU A 142 -25.70 -3.19 -8.91
C GLU A 142 -24.38 -3.85 -9.31
N VAL A 143 -24.50 -5.09 -9.83
CA VAL A 143 -23.32 -5.82 -10.34
C VAL A 143 -22.83 -5.13 -11.59
N GLU A 144 -21.57 -4.71 -11.57
CA GLU A 144 -20.92 -4.07 -12.70
C GLU A 144 -19.50 -4.65 -12.91
N ASP A 145 -19.04 -4.65 -14.16
CA ASP A 145 -17.65 -5.03 -14.46
C ASP A 145 -16.73 -3.80 -14.34
N SER A 146 -16.47 -3.40 -13.10
CA SER A 146 -15.57 -2.32 -12.79
C SER A 146 -14.56 -2.71 -11.71
N GLU A 147 -13.37 -2.12 -11.74
CA GLU A 147 -12.37 -2.30 -10.69
C GLU A 147 -12.94 -1.90 -9.32
N ARG A 148 -13.69 -0.80 -9.26
CA ARG A 148 -14.34 -0.35 -8.03
C ARG A 148 -15.28 -1.41 -7.44
N TYR A 149 -16.06 -2.11 -8.28
CA TYR A 149 -16.94 -3.17 -7.83
C TYR A 149 -16.17 -4.38 -7.32
N ARG A 150 -15.08 -4.79 -8.01
CA ARG A 150 -14.22 -5.91 -7.58
C ARG A 150 -13.55 -5.61 -6.24
N ILE A 151 -12.98 -4.41 -6.06
CA ILE A 151 -12.44 -3.97 -4.75
C ILE A 151 -13.52 -4.00 -3.66
N TYR A 152 -14.74 -3.58 -3.98
CA TYR A 152 -15.84 -3.63 -3.01
C TYR A 152 -16.24 -5.06 -2.64
N GLN A 153 -16.19 -6.02 -3.56
CA GLN A 153 -16.40 -7.44 -3.25
C GLN A 153 -15.32 -8.00 -2.32
N GLU A 154 -14.07 -7.62 -2.52
CA GLU A 154 -12.98 -7.95 -1.60
C GLU A 154 -13.24 -7.36 -0.20
N PHE A 155 -13.66 -6.09 -0.13
CA PHE A 155 -14.06 -5.45 1.12
C PHE A 155 -15.18 -6.22 1.83
N LEU A 156 -16.22 -6.64 1.11
CA LEU A 156 -17.33 -7.39 1.71
C LEU A 156 -16.86 -8.71 2.33
N SER A 157 -15.94 -9.41 1.65
CA SER A 157 -15.33 -10.63 2.16
C SER A 157 -14.51 -10.35 3.43
N PHE A 158 -13.65 -9.32 3.39
CA PHE A 158 -12.86 -8.88 4.55
C PHE A 158 -13.76 -8.47 5.73
N TYR A 159 -14.80 -7.68 5.47
CA TYR A 159 -15.78 -7.29 6.50
C TYR A 159 -16.53 -8.48 7.08
N ALA A 160 -16.84 -9.50 6.29
CA ALA A 160 -17.46 -10.72 6.79
C ALA A 160 -16.60 -11.42 7.83
N ASP A 161 -15.28 -11.40 7.66
CA ASP A 161 -14.32 -12.04 8.58
C ASP A 161 -14.00 -11.20 9.81
N THR A 162 -13.83 -9.88 9.64
CA THR A 162 -13.26 -8.98 10.64
C THR A 162 -14.25 -8.02 11.28
N LYS A 163 -15.35 -7.68 10.61
CA LYS A 163 -16.26 -6.56 10.94
C LYS A 163 -15.59 -5.18 10.91
N ILE A 164 -14.38 -5.07 10.38
CA ILE A 164 -13.66 -3.81 10.21
C ILE A 164 -14.24 -3.08 9.00
N ASN A 165 -14.69 -1.83 9.19
CA ASN A 165 -15.28 -0.98 8.15
C ASN A 165 -14.41 0.24 7.79
N PHE A 166 -13.36 0.51 8.56
CA PHE A 166 -12.50 1.68 8.37
C PHE A 166 -11.29 1.43 7.46
N ILE A 167 -11.00 0.19 7.10
CA ILE A 167 -9.94 -0.16 6.15
C ILE A 167 -10.55 -0.22 4.74
N THR A 168 -10.14 0.73 3.90
CA THR A 168 -10.61 0.83 2.51
C THR A 168 -9.43 1.03 1.57
N PHE A 169 -9.27 0.16 0.60
CA PHE A 169 -8.19 0.21 -0.37
C PHE A 169 -8.64 0.77 -1.72
N SER A 170 -7.68 1.27 -2.48
CA SER A 170 -7.90 1.84 -3.80
C SER A 170 -7.57 0.89 -4.96
N ARG A 171 -6.99 -0.31 -4.67
CA ARG A 171 -6.53 -1.27 -5.68
C ARG A 171 -7.04 -2.66 -5.39
N GLU A 172 -7.35 -3.39 -6.46
CA GLU A 172 -7.70 -4.82 -6.43
C GLU A 172 -6.54 -5.64 -5.88
N GLY A 173 -6.82 -6.72 -5.12
CA GLY A 173 -5.84 -7.59 -4.47
C GLY A 173 -5.26 -7.05 -3.15
N SER A 174 -5.62 -5.83 -2.74
CA SER A 174 -5.07 -5.19 -1.55
C SER A 174 -5.50 -5.89 -0.25
N TYR A 175 -6.72 -6.41 -0.18
CA TYR A 175 -7.18 -7.17 0.99
C TYR A 175 -6.49 -8.52 1.12
N GLU A 176 -6.25 -9.23 0.01
CA GLU A 176 -5.46 -10.47 0.02
C GLU A 176 -4.03 -10.21 0.49
N LYS A 177 -3.43 -9.12 0.00
CA LYS A 177 -2.12 -8.66 0.45
C LYS A 177 -2.09 -8.36 1.94
N LEU A 178 -3.11 -7.69 2.48
CA LEU A 178 -3.23 -7.44 3.92
C LEU A 178 -3.27 -8.74 4.71
N TYR A 179 -4.12 -9.72 4.32
CA TYR A 179 -4.17 -11.03 4.97
C TYR A 179 -2.79 -11.68 5.02
N LYS A 180 -2.06 -11.69 3.90
CA LYS A 180 -0.71 -12.25 3.81
C LYS A 180 0.27 -11.55 4.76
N LEU A 181 0.26 -10.22 4.81
CA LEU A 181 1.13 -9.44 5.68
C LEU A 181 0.84 -9.64 7.16
N MET A 182 -0.42 -9.96 7.49
CA MET A 182 -0.88 -10.29 8.84
C MET A 182 -0.64 -11.76 9.21
N GLY A 183 -0.17 -12.61 8.30
CA GLY A 183 -0.09 -14.04 8.49
C GLY A 183 -1.45 -14.73 8.62
N LYS A 184 -2.51 -14.15 8.07
CA LYS A 184 -3.89 -14.64 8.09
C LYS A 184 -4.32 -15.16 6.72
N THR A 185 -5.41 -15.92 6.68
CA THR A 185 -6.01 -16.42 5.44
C THR A 185 -7.42 -15.87 5.24
N PRO A 186 -7.84 -15.54 3.99
CA PRO A 186 -9.22 -15.15 3.72
C PRO A 186 -10.21 -16.25 4.19
N GLY A 187 -11.32 -15.83 4.81
CA GLY A 187 -12.32 -16.72 5.43
C GLY A 187 -12.05 -17.07 6.89
N GLU A 188 -10.86 -16.75 7.40
CA GLU A 188 -10.53 -16.92 8.82
C GLU A 188 -11.13 -15.77 9.64
N LYS A 189 -11.87 -16.13 10.72
CA LYS A 189 -12.38 -15.13 11.66
C LYS A 189 -11.25 -14.63 12.55
N TRP A 190 -11.11 -13.31 12.63
CA TRP A 190 -10.14 -12.71 13.53
C TRP A 190 -10.61 -12.76 14.97
N THR A 191 -9.69 -13.06 15.87
CA THR A 191 -9.97 -13.05 17.33
C THR A 191 -10.16 -11.60 17.82
N PRO A 192 -10.79 -11.38 18.98
CA PRO A 192 -10.87 -10.03 19.57
C PRO A 192 -9.51 -9.38 19.79
N GLU A 193 -8.47 -10.16 20.09
CA GLU A 193 -7.10 -9.72 20.26
C GLU A 193 -6.51 -9.24 18.90
N ASP A 194 -6.64 -10.05 17.83
CA ASP A 194 -6.23 -9.65 16.48
C ASP A 194 -6.87 -8.32 16.06
N LEU A 195 -8.17 -8.16 16.32
CA LEU A 195 -8.93 -6.97 15.98
C LEU A 195 -8.44 -5.75 16.75
N PHE A 196 -8.22 -5.89 18.05
CA PHE A 196 -7.74 -4.83 18.92
C PHE A 196 -6.33 -4.37 18.52
N ASP A 197 -5.42 -5.32 18.33
CA ASP A 197 -4.02 -5.05 17.98
C ASP A 197 -3.92 -4.38 16.61
N PHE A 198 -4.66 -4.90 15.62
CA PHE A 198 -4.67 -4.31 14.30
C PHE A 198 -5.27 -2.89 14.29
N GLN A 199 -6.41 -2.70 14.96
CA GLN A 199 -7.05 -1.39 15.06
C GLN A 199 -6.14 -0.38 15.76
N SER A 200 -5.52 -0.78 16.85
CA SER A 200 -4.60 0.06 17.62
C SER A 200 -3.34 0.42 16.81
N CYS A 201 -2.77 -0.55 16.09
CA CYS A 201 -1.65 -0.35 15.18
C CYS A 201 -2.02 0.63 14.05
N PHE A 202 -3.17 0.40 13.38
CA PHE A 202 -3.63 1.25 12.29
C PHE A 202 -3.83 2.70 12.71
N TYR A 203 -4.50 2.96 13.84
CA TYR A 203 -4.75 4.34 14.27
C TYR A 203 -3.47 5.08 14.65
N ARG A 204 -2.49 4.43 15.26
CA ARG A 204 -1.18 5.03 15.54
C ARG A 204 -0.40 5.32 14.26
N PHE A 205 -0.43 4.41 13.30
CA PHE A 205 0.14 4.63 11.98
C PHE A 205 -0.56 5.79 11.26
N GLN A 206 -1.91 5.78 11.20
CA GLN A 206 -2.71 6.82 10.56
C GLN A 206 -2.41 8.21 11.16
N GLN A 207 -2.31 8.31 12.47
CA GLN A 207 -1.96 9.54 13.17
C GLN A 207 -0.60 10.07 12.70
N ALA A 208 0.42 9.22 12.69
CA ALA A 208 1.77 9.59 12.26
C ALA A 208 1.82 9.95 10.76
N TYR A 209 1.16 9.15 9.91
CA TYR A 209 1.08 9.39 8.48
C TYR A 209 0.39 10.72 8.15
N THR A 210 -0.75 10.99 8.76
CA THR A 210 -1.50 12.25 8.58
C THR A 210 -0.72 13.46 9.08
N ALA A 211 -0.04 13.35 10.21
CA ALA A 211 0.81 14.40 10.74
C ALA A 211 1.97 14.74 9.78
N ARG A 212 2.58 13.74 9.14
CA ARG A 212 3.64 13.94 8.13
C ARG A 212 3.10 14.49 6.82
N ALA A 213 1.98 13.99 6.36
CA ALA A 213 1.38 14.38 5.08
C ALA A 213 0.83 15.82 5.09
N GLY A 214 0.38 16.32 6.21
CA GLY A 214 -0.34 17.59 6.27
C GLY A 214 -1.61 17.54 5.41
N GLY A 215 -1.72 18.44 4.42
CA GLY A 215 -2.85 18.46 3.48
C GLY A 215 -2.60 17.70 2.16
N ASP A 216 -1.38 17.24 1.92
CA ASP A 216 -0.92 16.70 0.62
C ASP A 216 -0.47 15.25 0.71
N ALA A 217 -1.34 14.38 1.27
CA ALA A 217 -1.07 12.94 1.32
C ALA A 217 -0.99 12.35 -0.10
N PRO A 218 0.11 11.64 -0.46
CA PRO A 218 0.25 11.05 -1.78
C PRO A 218 -0.79 9.94 -2.05
N MET A 219 -1.25 9.25 -1.00
CA MET A 219 -2.27 8.19 -1.07
C MET A 219 -3.06 8.11 0.23
N SER A 220 -4.08 7.23 0.29
CA SER A 220 -4.81 6.98 1.52
C SER A 220 -3.92 6.36 2.61
N ALA A 221 -4.23 6.58 3.88
CA ALA A 221 -3.50 5.93 4.98
C ALA A 221 -3.62 4.40 4.92
N CYS A 222 -4.72 3.86 4.41
CA CYS A 222 -4.90 2.41 4.23
C CYS A 222 -3.94 1.85 3.17
N ASP A 223 -3.83 2.49 2.00
CA ASP A 223 -2.90 2.06 0.96
C ASP A 223 -1.44 2.23 1.41
N ALA A 224 -1.13 3.32 2.13
CA ALA A 224 0.19 3.57 2.69
C ALA A 224 0.57 2.51 3.75
N LEU A 225 -0.39 2.05 4.56
CA LEU A 225 -0.15 0.98 5.54
C LEU A 225 0.35 -0.29 4.87
N LEU A 226 -0.20 -0.69 3.72
CA LEU A 226 0.28 -1.91 3.02
C LEU A 226 1.76 -1.79 2.64
N ILE A 227 2.18 -0.65 2.12
CA ILE A 227 3.59 -0.39 1.77
C ILE A 227 4.46 -0.40 3.02
N TYR A 228 3.98 0.22 4.09
CA TYR A 228 4.68 0.25 5.36
C TYR A 228 4.88 -1.17 5.93
N LEU A 229 3.82 -1.99 5.95
CA LEU A 229 3.88 -3.35 6.46
C LEU A 229 4.75 -4.29 5.59
N GLU A 230 4.88 -4.02 4.29
CA GLU A 230 5.83 -4.75 3.43
C GLU A 230 7.28 -4.52 3.83
N VAL A 231 7.60 -3.29 4.25
CA VAL A 231 8.97 -2.91 4.62
C VAL A 231 9.30 -3.35 6.04
N PHE A 232 8.42 -3.06 7.00
CA PHE A 232 8.72 -3.21 8.42
C PHE A 232 8.08 -4.45 9.07
N GLY A 233 7.11 -5.09 8.40
CA GLY A 233 6.36 -6.23 8.95
C GLY A 233 5.29 -5.81 9.94
N TYR A 234 4.26 -6.67 10.10
CA TYR A 234 3.17 -6.40 11.04
C TYR A 234 3.58 -6.64 12.50
N ASN A 235 4.22 -7.77 12.80
CA ASN A 235 4.57 -8.14 14.18
C ASN A 235 5.48 -7.09 14.83
N ASP A 236 6.43 -6.54 14.08
CA ASP A 236 7.34 -5.49 14.56
C ASP A 236 6.65 -4.14 14.71
N SER A 237 5.43 -4.00 14.19
CA SER A 237 4.68 -2.73 14.16
C SER A 237 3.58 -2.64 15.22
N VAL A 238 3.13 -3.77 15.78
CA VAL A 238 1.97 -3.84 16.70
C VAL A 238 2.14 -2.96 17.94
N GLU A 239 3.35 -2.87 18.50
CA GLU A 239 3.60 -2.13 19.75
C GLU A 239 4.18 -0.72 19.51
N LYS A 240 4.50 -0.35 18.27
CA LYS A 240 5.14 0.94 17.96
C LYS A 240 4.27 2.14 18.37
N THR A 241 4.94 3.15 18.88
CA THR A 241 4.35 4.44 19.19
C THR A 241 4.15 5.30 17.93
N PRO A 242 3.29 6.32 17.94
CA PRO A 242 3.17 7.27 16.81
C PRO A 242 4.49 7.96 16.44
N ALA A 243 5.39 8.17 17.40
CA ALA A 243 6.70 8.80 17.15
C ALA A 243 7.63 7.85 16.36
N GLU A 244 7.65 6.57 16.70
CA GLU A 244 8.41 5.55 15.96
C GLU A 244 7.86 5.37 14.55
N PHE A 245 6.53 5.27 14.39
CA PHE A 245 5.90 5.30 13.07
C PHE A 245 6.30 6.54 12.28
N GLY A 246 6.33 7.73 12.90
CA GLY A 246 6.70 8.97 12.21
C GLY A 246 8.13 8.95 11.67
N GLN A 247 9.09 8.40 12.43
CA GLN A 247 10.47 8.27 11.99
C GLN A 247 10.61 7.30 10.81
N GLU A 248 9.91 6.17 10.85
CA GLU A 248 9.95 5.17 9.79
C GLU A 248 9.20 5.63 8.53
N ILE A 249 8.04 6.27 8.68
CA ILE A 249 7.30 6.90 7.59
C ILE A 249 8.18 7.93 6.84
N GLU A 250 8.95 8.75 7.57
CA GLU A 250 9.87 9.71 6.93
C GLU A 250 10.92 9.00 6.07
N ARG A 251 11.46 7.87 6.53
CA ARG A 251 12.46 7.09 5.79
C ARG A 251 11.93 6.52 4.48
N ILE A 252 10.65 6.11 4.45
CA ILE A 252 10.02 5.50 3.26
C ILE A 252 9.04 6.44 2.55
N TRP A 253 9.03 7.74 2.87
CA TRP A 253 8.08 8.69 2.27
C TRP A 253 8.12 8.70 0.74
N SER A 254 9.32 8.56 0.16
CA SER A 254 9.52 8.45 -1.29
C SER A 254 8.78 7.26 -1.91
N GLU A 255 8.64 6.15 -1.17
CA GLU A 255 7.96 4.96 -1.65
C GLU A 255 6.45 5.21 -1.81
N PHE A 256 5.85 5.94 -0.87
CA PHE A 256 4.45 6.35 -0.99
C PHE A 256 4.22 7.26 -2.21
N VAL A 257 5.12 8.20 -2.46
CA VAL A 257 5.04 9.11 -3.61
C VAL A 257 5.18 8.34 -4.93
N VAL A 258 6.13 7.42 -5.02
CA VAL A 258 6.36 6.59 -6.21
C VAL A 258 5.17 5.67 -6.47
N ALA A 259 4.66 5.01 -5.43
CA ALA A 259 3.51 4.11 -5.55
C ALA A 259 2.23 4.85 -5.92
N ALA A 260 2.03 6.09 -5.42
CA ALA A 260 0.89 6.94 -5.79
C ALA A 260 0.94 7.38 -7.26
N ALA A 261 2.13 7.60 -7.80
CA ALA A 261 2.31 8.03 -9.20
C ALA A 261 1.89 6.96 -10.21
N ASN A 262 1.63 5.72 -9.77
CA ASN A 262 1.17 4.58 -10.58
C ASN A 262 1.90 4.42 -11.93
N LYS A 263 3.20 4.74 -11.94
CA LYS A 263 4.02 4.59 -13.15
C LYS A 263 4.44 3.13 -13.26
N PRO A 264 4.20 2.47 -14.41
CA PRO A 264 4.70 1.12 -14.63
C PRO A 264 6.23 1.12 -14.49
N ALA A 265 6.77 0.05 -13.89
CA ALA A 265 8.22 -0.14 -13.82
C ALA A 265 8.80 -0.11 -15.24
N ALA A 266 9.68 0.85 -15.51
CA ALA A 266 10.37 0.92 -16.79
C ALA A 266 11.50 -0.10 -16.79
N LEU A 267 11.42 -1.08 -17.69
CA LEU A 267 12.55 -1.95 -17.98
C LEU A 267 13.61 -1.15 -18.72
N LEU A 268 14.71 -0.86 -18.02
CA LEU A 268 15.86 -0.21 -18.61
C LEU A 268 16.75 -1.29 -19.25
N SER A 269 16.79 -1.32 -20.57
CA SER A 269 17.70 -2.21 -21.32
C SER A 269 19.15 -1.68 -21.34
N GLN A 270 19.32 -0.41 -21.00
CA GLN A 270 20.63 0.25 -20.87
C GLN A 270 20.60 1.19 -19.67
N PRO A 271 21.75 1.40 -18.98
CA PRO A 271 21.84 2.38 -17.91
C PRO A 271 21.46 3.77 -18.42
N THR A 272 20.50 4.41 -17.75
CA THR A 272 20.24 5.84 -17.98
C THR A 272 21.41 6.64 -17.45
N GLU A 273 22.15 7.32 -18.33
CA GLU A 273 23.12 8.33 -17.90
C GLU A 273 22.31 9.48 -17.25
N ALA A 274 22.32 9.51 -15.93
CA ALA A 274 21.92 10.70 -15.20
C ALA A 274 22.94 11.78 -15.54
N LYS A 275 22.58 12.75 -16.40
CA LYS A 275 23.41 13.93 -16.61
C LYS A 275 23.53 14.66 -15.28
N PRO A 276 24.69 14.65 -14.62
CA PRO A 276 24.86 15.39 -13.37
C PRO A 276 24.59 16.87 -13.64
N GLY A 277 23.81 17.52 -12.78
CA GLY A 277 23.62 18.96 -12.85
C GLY A 277 24.96 19.66 -12.83
N PHE A 278 25.10 20.78 -13.55
CA PHE A 278 26.36 21.53 -13.73
C PHE A 278 27.13 21.77 -12.42
N LEU A 279 26.44 21.95 -11.29
CA LEU A 279 27.04 22.10 -9.96
C LEU A 279 27.51 20.78 -9.35
N GLN A 280 26.88 19.65 -9.65
CA GLN A 280 27.31 18.33 -9.17
C GLN A 280 28.54 17.81 -9.92
N SER A 281 28.71 18.16 -11.18
CA SER A 281 29.88 17.75 -11.99
C SER A 281 31.20 18.37 -11.50
N VAL A 282 31.14 19.52 -10.83
CA VAL A 282 32.33 20.24 -10.32
C VAL A 282 32.85 19.67 -9.00
N TRP A 283 31.99 19.02 -8.20
CA TRP A 283 32.32 18.54 -6.86
C TRP A 283 32.42 17.01 -6.71
N HIS A 284 31.97 16.24 -7.70
CA HIS A 284 32.09 14.78 -7.67
C HIS A 284 33.41 14.33 -8.30
N ARG A 285 34.40 14.08 -7.46
CA ARG A 285 35.51 13.20 -7.85
C ARG A 285 35.01 11.76 -7.78
N PRO A 286 35.06 10.96 -8.87
CA PRO A 286 34.75 9.54 -8.76
C PRO A 286 35.61 8.91 -7.68
N PRO A 287 35.07 8.00 -6.85
CA PRO A 287 35.88 7.32 -5.82
C PRO A 287 37.08 6.67 -6.49
N GLN A 288 38.25 6.79 -5.87
CA GLN A 288 39.47 6.18 -6.38
C GLN A 288 39.36 4.66 -6.44
N LYS A 289 38.55 4.07 -5.57
CA LYS A 289 38.30 2.63 -5.47
C LYS A 289 36.86 2.42 -5.04
N VAL A 290 36.14 1.53 -5.73
CA VAL A 290 34.77 1.14 -5.39
C VAL A 290 34.81 -0.19 -4.65
N ARG A 291 34.15 -0.29 -3.50
CA ARG A 291 34.02 -1.51 -2.71
C ARG A 291 32.66 -2.14 -2.90
N CYS A 292 32.63 -3.39 -3.41
CA CYS A 292 31.40 -4.12 -3.70
C CYS A 292 31.29 -5.36 -2.81
N ALA A 293 30.14 -5.55 -2.17
CA ALA A 293 29.83 -6.74 -1.39
C ALA A 293 28.76 -7.59 -2.06
N PHE A 294 28.88 -8.91 -1.94
CA PHE A 294 27.95 -9.87 -2.54
C PHE A 294 27.42 -10.83 -1.47
N LEU A 295 26.08 -11.02 -1.45
CA LEU A 295 25.41 -11.99 -0.59
C LEU A 295 24.91 -13.15 -1.45
N TYR A 296 25.26 -14.37 -1.06
CA TYR A 296 24.77 -15.60 -1.67
C TYR A 296 24.03 -16.44 -0.63
N ASN A 297 22.84 -16.94 -0.98
CA ASN A 297 22.09 -17.86 -0.13
C ASN A 297 22.68 -19.28 -0.11
N ARG A 298 23.47 -19.62 -1.12
CA ARG A 298 24.22 -20.88 -1.24
C ARG A 298 25.62 -20.60 -1.75
N SER A 299 26.52 -21.60 -1.58
CA SER A 299 27.85 -21.51 -2.19
C SER A 299 27.77 -21.55 -3.74
N PRO A 300 28.68 -20.85 -4.44
CA PRO A 300 28.89 -21.04 -5.88
C PRO A 300 29.23 -22.46 -6.28
N GLN A 301 29.70 -23.30 -5.35
CA GLN A 301 29.99 -24.72 -5.61
C GLN A 301 28.72 -25.59 -5.64
N ASP A 302 27.69 -25.19 -4.89
CA ASP A 302 26.46 -25.96 -4.70
C ASP A 302 25.28 -25.42 -5.49
N SER A 303 25.40 -24.23 -6.06
CA SER A 303 24.31 -23.53 -6.74
C SER A 303 24.78 -22.89 -8.03
N GLY A 304 24.21 -23.30 -9.15
CA GLY A 304 24.43 -22.65 -10.43
C GLY A 304 24.05 -21.17 -10.44
N TRP A 305 23.04 -20.76 -9.64
CA TRP A 305 22.65 -19.37 -9.47
C TRP A 305 23.73 -18.53 -8.82
N SER A 306 24.28 -18.98 -7.68
CA SER A 306 25.39 -18.34 -6.99
C SER A 306 26.68 -18.37 -7.83
N TYR A 307 26.89 -19.46 -8.57
CA TYR A 307 28.06 -19.61 -9.46
C TYR A 307 28.11 -18.52 -10.55
N TRP A 308 26.98 -18.24 -11.20
CA TRP A 308 26.93 -17.19 -12.23
C TRP A 308 27.18 -15.79 -11.64
N HIS A 309 26.68 -15.51 -10.44
CA HIS A 309 26.97 -14.27 -9.74
C HIS A 309 28.45 -14.15 -9.34
N GLU A 310 29.05 -15.25 -8.91
CA GLU A 310 30.49 -15.31 -8.59
C GLU A 310 31.38 -15.11 -9.82
N LEU A 311 30.98 -15.65 -10.97
CA LEU A 311 31.67 -15.34 -12.23
C LEU A 311 31.56 -13.86 -12.58
N GLY A 312 30.39 -13.24 -12.38
CA GLY A 312 30.21 -11.82 -12.56
C GLY A 312 31.08 -10.97 -11.60
N ARG A 313 31.17 -11.38 -10.33
CA ARG A 313 32.07 -10.74 -9.35
C ARG A 313 33.54 -10.80 -9.79
N LYS A 314 34.01 -11.97 -10.23
CA LYS A 314 35.40 -12.13 -10.73
C LYS A 314 35.63 -11.32 -12.01
N ALA A 315 34.68 -11.32 -12.93
CA ALA A 315 34.77 -10.50 -14.15
C ALA A 315 34.81 -9.01 -13.84
N LEU A 316 34.16 -8.56 -12.75
CA LEU A 316 34.28 -7.18 -12.27
C LEU A 316 35.69 -6.86 -11.79
N GLU A 317 36.31 -7.77 -11.01
CA GLU A 317 37.71 -7.64 -10.57
C GLU A 317 38.68 -7.60 -11.77
N ASP A 318 38.51 -8.50 -12.73
CA ASP A 318 39.33 -8.59 -13.93
C ASP A 318 39.25 -7.32 -14.79
N ALA A 319 38.01 -6.80 -14.98
CA ALA A 319 37.77 -5.63 -15.82
C ALA A 319 38.27 -4.31 -15.21
N PHE A 320 38.21 -4.17 -13.88
CA PHE A 320 38.50 -2.89 -13.21
C PHE A 320 39.81 -2.92 -12.39
N GLY A 321 40.35 -4.08 -12.11
CA GLY A 321 41.60 -4.25 -11.38
C GLY A 321 41.64 -3.51 -10.02
N SER A 322 42.64 -2.71 -9.77
CA SER A 322 42.81 -1.99 -8.50
C SER A 322 41.72 -0.95 -8.20
N ARG A 323 40.87 -0.62 -9.18
CA ARG A 323 39.73 0.32 -9.00
C ARG A 323 38.54 -0.29 -8.29
N VAL A 324 38.48 -1.61 -8.18
CA VAL A 324 37.38 -2.32 -7.50
C VAL A 324 37.98 -3.26 -6.45
N GLU A 325 37.28 -3.35 -5.34
CA GLU A 325 37.51 -4.36 -4.31
C GLU A 325 36.22 -5.10 -4.08
N THR A 326 36.23 -6.42 -4.06
CA THR A 326 35.00 -7.19 -3.85
C THR A 326 35.14 -8.17 -2.68
N VAL A 327 34.01 -8.46 -2.03
CA VAL A 327 33.89 -9.50 -1.02
C VAL A 327 32.61 -10.28 -1.28
N CYS A 328 32.53 -11.53 -0.87
CA CYS A 328 31.28 -12.28 -0.84
C CYS A 328 31.06 -12.96 0.51
N ARG A 329 29.79 -13.17 0.85
CA ARG A 329 29.32 -14.01 1.95
C ARG A 329 28.42 -15.09 1.39
N GLU A 330 28.79 -16.35 1.64
CA GLU A 330 28.07 -17.54 1.22
C GLU A 330 27.19 -18.08 2.36
N TYR A 331 26.21 -18.90 2.03
CA TYR A 331 25.28 -19.54 2.97
C TYR A 331 24.55 -18.55 3.89
N VAL A 332 24.23 -17.37 3.38
CA VAL A 332 23.44 -16.40 4.14
C VAL A 332 21.99 -16.88 4.18
N ALA A 333 21.48 -17.18 5.38
CA ALA A 333 20.06 -17.48 5.55
C ALA A 333 19.23 -16.20 5.39
N GLN A 334 17.95 -16.34 5.00
CA GLN A 334 17.05 -15.22 4.87
C GLN A 334 16.94 -14.39 6.16
N ALA A 335 16.89 -15.07 7.31
CA ALA A 335 16.82 -14.42 8.63
C ALA A 335 18.07 -13.61 8.99
N ASP A 336 19.25 -13.97 8.45
CA ASP A 336 20.53 -13.32 8.76
C ASP A 336 20.88 -12.21 7.74
N ALA A 337 20.12 -12.11 6.66
CA ALA A 337 20.46 -11.23 5.53
C ALA A 337 20.51 -9.76 5.95
N GLU A 338 19.61 -9.32 6.82
CA GLU A 338 19.53 -7.95 7.31
C GLU A 338 20.82 -7.56 8.07
N ALA A 339 21.23 -8.37 9.03
CA ALA A 339 22.46 -8.14 9.80
C ALA A 339 23.73 -8.18 8.94
N VAL A 340 23.77 -9.04 7.91
CA VAL A 340 24.88 -9.10 6.97
C VAL A 340 24.96 -7.86 6.09
N ILE A 341 23.82 -7.36 5.58
CA ILE A 341 23.75 -6.14 4.78
C ILE A 341 24.16 -4.93 5.63
N GLU A 342 23.62 -4.81 6.87
CA GLU A 342 23.97 -3.75 7.80
C GLU A 342 25.48 -3.68 8.03
N ARG A 343 26.10 -4.83 8.30
CA ARG A 343 27.55 -4.91 8.49
C ARG A 343 28.34 -4.47 7.26
N PHE A 344 27.91 -4.79 6.05
CA PHE A 344 28.55 -4.31 4.83
C PHE A 344 28.44 -2.79 4.68
N ILE A 345 27.30 -2.19 5.09
CA ILE A 345 27.11 -0.75 5.11
C ILE A 345 28.06 -0.10 6.13
N GLU A 346 28.13 -0.65 7.36
CA GLU A 346 29.04 -0.17 8.42
C GLU A 346 30.52 -0.29 8.04
N ASP A 347 30.88 -1.40 7.37
CA ASP A 347 32.23 -1.63 6.85
C ASP A 347 32.58 -0.70 5.66
N GLY A 348 31.63 0.13 5.19
CA GLY A 348 31.82 1.13 4.15
C GLY A 348 31.88 0.57 2.73
N TYR A 349 31.13 -0.48 2.43
CA TYR A 349 30.96 -0.94 1.05
C TYR A 349 30.03 0.00 0.27
N ASP A 350 30.47 0.41 -0.93
CA ASP A 350 29.75 1.39 -1.76
C ASP A 350 28.53 0.80 -2.46
N VAL A 351 28.60 -0.49 -2.80
CA VAL A 351 27.54 -1.20 -3.54
C VAL A 351 27.38 -2.62 -2.99
N ILE A 352 26.16 -3.02 -2.71
CA ILE A 352 25.84 -4.34 -2.17
C ILE A 352 24.95 -5.09 -3.17
N PHE A 353 25.38 -6.28 -3.58
CA PHE A 353 24.63 -7.18 -4.47
C PHE A 353 24.02 -8.32 -3.66
N ALA A 354 22.72 -8.27 -3.45
CA ALA A 354 21.96 -9.35 -2.84
C ALA A 354 21.45 -10.29 -3.93
N ALA A 355 22.20 -11.38 -4.17
CA ALA A 355 22.10 -12.22 -5.35
C ALA A 355 20.93 -13.23 -5.32
N SER A 356 19.94 -13.03 -4.45
CA SER A 356 18.76 -13.90 -4.38
C SER A 356 17.49 -13.12 -4.08
N PRO A 357 16.34 -13.49 -4.68
CA PRO A 357 15.04 -12.88 -4.37
C PRO A 357 14.65 -12.97 -2.89
N VAL A 358 15.13 -14.00 -2.17
CA VAL A 358 14.81 -14.22 -0.75
C VAL A 358 15.35 -13.10 0.17
N PHE A 359 16.28 -12.28 -0.32
CA PHE A 359 16.86 -11.17 0.42
C PHE A 359 16.11 -9.85 0.23
N LEU A 360 15.04 -9.82 -0.56
CA LEU A 360 14.36 -8.57 -0.94
C LEU A 360 13.90 -7.78 0.29
N ASP A 361 13.23 -8.43 1.24
CA ASP A 361 12.70 -7.77 2.45
C ASP A 361 13.82 -7.15 3.29
N ALA A 362 14.95 -7.88 3.45
CA ALA A 362 16.14 -7.36 4.13
C ALA A 362 16.73 -6.15 3.40
N CYS A 363 16.80 -6.19 2.06
CA CYS A 363 17.26 -5.06 1.25
C CYS A 363 16.39 -3.83 1.45
N MET A 364 15.07 -4.00 1.48
CA MET A 364 14.12 -2.90 1.67
C MET A 364 14.28 -2.26 3.05
N ARG A 365 14.35 -3.07 4.12
CA ARG A 365 14.55 -2.58 5.48
C ARG A 365 15.87 -1.82 5.62
N GLN A 366 16.95 -2.37 5.09
CA GLN A 366 18.28 -1.74 5.16
C GLN A 366 18.36 -0.47 4.30
N CYS A 367 17.71 -0.40 3.14
CA CYS A 367 17.62 0.84 2.38
C CYS A 367 16.79 1.91 3.11
N ALA A 368 15.74 1.51 3.85
CA ALA A 368 14.95 2.42 4.67
C ALA A 368 15.74 2.94 5.87
N ALA A 369 16.55 2.09 6.52
CA ALA A 369 17.42 2.48 7.61
C ALA A 369 18.62 3.34 7.16
N HIS A 370 19.15 3.06 5.97
CA HIS A 370 20.34 3.70 5.39
C HIS A 370 20.05 4.26 3.99
N PRO A 371 19.38 5.43 3.86
CA PRO A 371 18.97 5.99 2.55
C PRO A 371 20.10 6.25 1.56
N GLY A 372 21.36 6.29 2.03
CA GLY A 372 22.56 6.43 1.19
C GLY A 372 23.12 5.11 0.65
N ALA A 373 22.62 3.97 1.14
CA ALA A 373 23.10 2.65 0.72
C ALA A 373 22.63 2.33 -0.72
N LYS A 374 23.54 1.74 -1.51
CA LYS A 374 23.25 1.31 -2.87
C LYS A 374 23.14 -0.21 -2.89
N ILE A 375 21.92 -0.70 -2.79
CA ILE A 375 21.62 -2.13 -2.76
C ILE A 375 20.96 -2.56 -4.06
N LEU A 376 21.52 -3.59 -4.69
CA LEU A 376 20.97 -4.24 -5.87
C LEU A 376 20.47 -5.64 -5.49
N ASN A 377 19.19 -5.92 -5.71
CA ASN A 377 18.63 -7.23 -5.46
C ASN A 377 18.33 -7.98 -6.77
N CYS A 378 18.76 -9.22 -6.85
CA CYS A 378 18.43 -10.07 -7.99
C CYS A 378 17.00 -10.60 -7.88
N SER A 379 16.05 -9.76 -8.29
CA SER A 379 14.61 -10.07 -8.31
C SER A 379 13.91 -9.30 -9.42
N VAL A 380 12.66 -9.63 -9.70
CA VAL A 380 11.81 -8.91 -10.67
C VAL A 380 10.66 -8.16 -10.00
N LEU A 381 10.59 -8.18 -8.66
CA LEU A 381 9.45 -7.69 -7.90
C LEU A 381 9.63 -6.30 -7.29
N ALA A 382 10.84 -5.75 -7.26
CA ALA A 382 11.07 -4.52 -6.53
C ALA A 382 10.73 -3.29 -7.36
N SER A 383 9.70 -2.59 -6.95
CA SER A 383 9.38 -1.22 -7.38
C SER A 383 9.74 -0.21 -6.27
N TYR A 384 10.82 -0.43 -5.55
CA TYR A 384 11.25 0.45 -4.46
C TYR A 384 12.29 1.45 -4.95
N HIS A 385 12.15 2.70 -4.53
CA HIS A 385 13.03 3.79 -4.96
C HIS A 385 14.50 3.53 -4.61
N ASN A 386 14.76 2.95 -3.43
CA ASN A 386 16.10 2.77 -2.89
C ASN A 386 16.68 1.36 -3.14
N VAL A 387 15.88 0.40 -3.59
CA VAL A 387 16.35 -0.94 -4.00
C VAL A 387 16.25 -1.07 -5.51
N ARG A 388 17.39 -1.25 -6.18
CA ARG A 388 17.39 -1.53 -7.61
C ARG A 388 17.37 -3.02 -7.86
N SER A 389 16.31 -3.48 -8.52
CA SER A 389 16.23 -4.86 -9.00
C SER A 389 16.98 -5.04 -10.31
N TYR A 390 17.59 -6.20 -10.46
CA TYR A 390 18.15 -6.68 -11.72
C TYR A 390 17.77 -8.15 -11.90
N TYR A 391 17.59 -8.58 -13.15
CA TYR A 391 17.25 -9.96 -13.47
C TYR A 391 17.69 -10.31 -14.88
N LEU A 392 17.98 -11.58 -15.11
CA LEU A 392 18.35 -12.08 -16.44
C LEU A 392 17.09 -12.52 -17.21
N ARG A 393 17.09 -12.37 -18.53
CA ARG A 393 16.03 -12.86 -19.41
C ARG A 393 16.13 -14.38 -19.61
N VAL A 394 16.01 -15.13 -18.54
CA VAL A 394 16.20 -16.60 -18.53
C VAL A 394 15.18 -17.31 -19.42
N TYR A 395 14.01 -16.70 -19.64
CA TYR A 395 12.97 -17.25 -20.50
C TYR A 395 13.42 -17.45 -21.96
N GLU A 396 14.36 -16.67 -22.47
CA GLU A 396 14.93 -16.84 -23.82
C GLU A 396 15.68 -18.19 -23.92
N ALA A 397 16.50 -18.50 -22.93
CA ALA A 397 17.18 -19.80 -22.84
C ALA A 397 16.19 -20.94 -22.60
N LYS A 398 15.13 -20.72 -21.80
CA LYS A 398 14.09 -21.73 -21.55
C LYS A 398 13.31 -22.09 -22.81
N PHE A 399 13.08 -21.13 -23.71
CA PHE A 399 12.48 -21.40 -25.01
C PHE A 399 13.32 -22.40 -25.82
N ILE A 400 14.63 -22.19 -25.90
CA ILE A 400 15.56 -23.08 -26.60
C ILE A 400 15.58 -24.48 -25.95
N LEU A 401 15.64 -24.51 -24.61
CA LEU A 401 15.60 -25.77 -23.86
C LEU A 401 14.30 -26.55 -24.08
N GLY A 402 13.17 -25.89 -24.22
CA GLY A 402 11.89 -26.50 -24.56
C GLY A 402 11.91 -27.14 -25.95
N ALA A 403 12.47 -26.42 -26.93
CA ALA A 403 12.64 -26.96 -28.30
C ALA A 403 13.55 -28.19 -28.29
N ILE A 404 14.67 -28.15 -27.59
CA ILE A 404 15.60 -29.30 -27.49
C ILE A 404 14.91 -30.48 -26.79
N ALA A 405 14.24 -30.26 -25.66
CA ALA A 405 13.57 -31.30 -24.89
C ALA A 405 12.51 -32.03 -25.74
N ALA A 406 11.69 -31.28 -26.47
CA ALA A 406 10.67 -31.85 -27.33
C ALA A 406 11.26 -32.59 -28.57
N SER A 407 12.42 -32.14 -29.06
CA SER A 407 13.13 -32.83 -30.14
C SER A 407 13.72 -34.18 -29.71
N LEU A 408 14.06 -34.31 -28.43
CA LEU A 408 14.65 -35.53 -27.87
C LEU A 408 13.61 -36.50 -27.27
N SER A 409 12.36 -36.04 -27.06
CA SER A 409 11.30 -36.84 -26.47
C SER A 409 10.78 -37.87 -27.50
N GLU A 410 10.79 -39.14 -27.12
CA GLU A 410 10.22 -40.25 -27.91
C GLU A 410 8.72 -40.42 -27.66
N THR A 411 8.17 -39.83 -26.59
CA THR A 411 6.78 -40.01 -26.14
C THR A 411 5.89 -38.81 -26.38
N ASP A 412 6.40 -37.75 -26.98
CA ASP A 412 5.75 -36.42 -27.07
C ASP A 412 5.49 -35.79 -25.69
N GLU A 413 6.08 -36.30 -24.61
CA GLU A 413 5.91 -35.82 -23.24
C GLU A 413 7.23 -35.31 -22.68
N VAL A 414 7.19 -34.12 -22.04
CA VAL A 414 8.35 -33.50 -21.39
C VAL A 414 7.96 -32.94 -20.03
N GLY A 415 8.85 -33.06 -19.04
CA GLY A 415 8.67 -32.51 -17.70
C GLY A 415 9.38 -31.18 -17.56
N TYR A 416 8.76 -30.28 -16.79
CA TYR A 416 9.37 -29.03 -16.32
C TYR A 416 9.27 -28.97 -14.80
N ILE A 417 10.41 -28.97 -14.11
CA ILE A 417 10.48 -28.78 -12.66
C ILE A 417 10.75 -27.29 -12.41
N ALA A 418 9.83 -26.62 -11.72
CA ALA A 418 9.96 -25.25 -11.28
C ALA A 418 10.34 -25.21 -9.79
N ASP A 419 11.24 -24.30 -9.41
CA ASP A 419 11.75 -24.20 -8.04
C ASP A 419 10.93 -23.23 -7.17
N TYR A 420 10.74 -21.99 -7.61
CA TYR A 420 10.08 -20.95 -6.83
C TYR A 420 8.95 -20.29 -7.62
N PRO A 421 7.74 -20.08 -7.00
CA PRO A 421 6.62 -19.38 -7.62
C PRO A 421 6.81 -17.85 -7.54
N ILE A 422 7.93 -17.35 -8.06
CA ILE A 422 8.22 -15.91 -8.13
C ILE A 422 7.80 -15.32 -9.46
N TYR A 423 7.58 -14.01 -9.49
CA TYR A 423 7.33 -13.27 -10.72
C TYR A 423 8.46 -13.55 -11.74
N GLY A 424 8.11 -13.88 -12.96
CA GLY A 424 9.07 -14.28 -14.02
C GLY A 424 9.19 -15.80 -14.22
N THR A 425 8.92 -16.62 -13.20
CA THR A 425 8.85 -18.09 -13.37
C THR A 425 7.77 -18.51 -14.36
N PRO A 426 6.53 -17.96 -14.35
CA PRO A 426 5.53 -18.25 -15.38
C PRO A 426 5.99 -17.90 -16.80
N ALA A 427 6.74 -16.82 -16.98
CA ALA A 427 7.31 -16.46 -18.29
C ALA A 427 8.31 -17.54 -18.78
N SER A 428 9.15 -18.06 -17.88
CA SER A 428 10.11 -19.13 -18.16
C SER A 428 9.41 -20.45 -18.50
N ILE A 429 8.35 -20.82 -17.77
CA ILE A 429 7.53 -22.02 -18.02
C ILE A 429 6.84 -21.91 -19.39
N ASN A 430 6.20 -20.76 -19.66
CA ASN A 430 5.50 -20.51 -20.91
C ASN A 430 6.47 -20.52 -22.11
N ALA A 431 7.65 -19.90 -21.97
CA ALA A 431 8.67 -19.89 -23.01
C ALA A 431 9.15 -21.33 -23.35
N PHE A 432 9.38 -22.15 -22.31
CA PHE A 432 9.73 -23.57 -22.49
C PHE A 432 8.61 -24.31 -23.24
N ALA A 433 7.36 -24.15 -22.82
CA ALA A 433 6.22 -24.80 -23.47
C ALA A 433 6.02 -24.36 -24.94
N ILE A 434 6.23 -23.06 -25.21
CA ILE A 434 6.17 -22.51 -26.57
C ILE A 434 7.30 -23.12 -27.43
N GLY A 435 8.53 -23.15 -26.92
CA GLY A 435 9.68 -23.78 -27.61
C GLY A 435 9.44 -25.26 -27.91
N ALA A 436 8.91 -26.01 -26.95
CA ALA A 436 8.56 -27.41 -27.12
C ALA A 436 7.53 -27.61 -28.25
N ARG A 437 6.44 -26.83 -28.22
CA ARG A 437 5.37 -26.93 -29.24
C ARG A 437 5.75 -26.41 -30.62
N MET A 438 6.71 -25.51 -30.70
CA MET A 438 7.23 -25.03 -31.99
C MET A 438 7.88 -26.15 -32.77
N VAL A 439 8.58 -27.06 -32.11
CA VAL A 439 9.27 -28.21 -32.76
C VAL A 439 8.35 -29.41 -32.86
N ASN A 440 7.57 -29.66 -31.82
CA ASN A 440 6.59 -30.74 -31.80
C ASN A 440 5.23 -30.24 -31.35
N PRO A 441 4.28 -29.97 -32.29
CA PRO A 441 2.95 -29.46 -31.95
C PRO A 441 2.12 -30.37 -31.01
N ARG A 442 2.48 -31.65 -30.90
CA ARG A 442 1.82 -32.63 -30.00
C ARG A 442 2.44 -32.64 -28.60
N ALA A 443 3.57 -31.96 -28.39
CA ALA A 443 4.27 -31.99 -27.12
C ALA A 443 3.37 -31.58 -25.95
N LYS A 444 3.35 -32.43 -24.93
CA LYS A 444 2.71 -32.16 -23.63
C LYS A 444 3.78 -31.82 -22.62
N VAL A 445 3.62 -30.64 -21.99
CA VAL A 445 4.54 -30.20 -20.95
C VAL A 445 3.87 -30.38 -19.59
N TYR A 446 4.45 -31.21 -18.73
CA TYR A 446 4.01 -31.43 -17.36
C TYR A 446 4.81 -30.55 -16.41
N LEU A 447 4.11 -29.74 -15.64
CA LEU A 447 4.71 -28.84 -14.65
C LEU A 447 4.68 -29.48 -13.26
N GLN A 448 5.82 -29.47 -12.60
CA GLN A 448 5.97 -29.84 -11.19
C GLN A 448 6.63 -28.67 -10.45
N TRP A 449 6.03 -28.28 -9.30
CA TRP A 449 6.58 -27.30 -8.38
C TRP A 449 7.40 -27.96 -7.28
#